data_19d9b4a57ed6f7aa1fe66f624a63d397
#
_entry.id   19d9b4a57ed6f7aa1fe66f624a63d397
#
_cell.length_a   1.000
_cell.length_b   1.000
_cell.length_c   1.000
_cell.angle_alpha   90.00
_cell.angle_beta   90.00
_cell.angle_gamma   90.00
#
_symmetry.space_group_name_H-M   'P 1'
#
loop_
_entity.id
_entity.type
_entity.pdbx_description
1 polymer ?
#
loop_
_entity_poly.entity_id
_entity_poly.type
_entity_poly.pdbx_seq_one_letter_code
_entity_poly.pdbx_strand_id
1 'polypeptide(L)'
;MKTLLLSTSFVLLVGGAVAEDTRHTNVITPDAVKWMANPAFPKGIQIATLLGDPTKTGETVVQRLKFPPNSTMPPHTHPYSEVVTVISGNIGTNSGEKPEKVGGLLQPGSMWVYPAKHAHYAWTGDGEAVLQVQYTGPGGIEYVNPADDPRKGQ
;
A
#
# COMPACT_ATOMS: atom_id res chain seq x y z
N MET A 1 -70.06 31.12 -42.18
CA MET A 1 -68.68 31.37 -41.80
C MET A 1 -68.31 30.39 -40.70
N LYS A 2 -67.47 29.36 -40.97
CA LYS A 2 -67.02 28.36 -39.98
C LYS A 2 -65.59 28.70 -39.63
N THR A 3 -65.36 29.13 -38.39
CA THR A 3 -64.06 29.45 -37.86
C THR A 3 -63.39 28.18 -37.39
N LEU A 4 -62.21 27.82 -37.98
CA LEU A 4 -61.42 26.67 -37.66
C LEU A 4 -60.38 27.13 -36.59
N LEU A 5 -60.47 26.59 -35.35
CA LEU A 5 -59.47 26.78 -34.30
C LEU A 5 -58.38 25.75 -34.50
N LEU A 6 -57.17 26.21 -34.82
CA LEU A 6 -55.94 25.39 -34.83
C LEU A 6 -55.39 25.34 -33.40
N SER A 7 -55.39 24.14 -32.80
CA SER A 7 -54.77 23.86 -31.53
C SER A 7 -53.33 23.44 -31.76
N THR A 8 -52.37 24.29 -31.36
CA THR A 8 -50.92 24.00 -31.39
C THR A 8 -50.55 23.30 -30.09
N SER A 9 -50.33 22.00 -30.15
CA SER A 9 -49.77 21.24 -29.02
C SER A 9 -48.28 21.47 -28.93
N PHE A 10 -47.82 22.11 -27.83
CA PHE A 10 -46.42 22.31 -27.50
C PHE A 10 -45.90 21.06 -26.74
N VAL A 11 -45.07 20.25 -27.39
CA VAL A 11 -44.41 19.13 -26.76
C VAL A 11 -43.15 19.64 -26.06
N LEU A 12 -43.21 19.71 -24.71
CA LEU A 12 -42.00 19.92 -23.89
C LEU A 12 -41.14 18.65 -23.93
N LEU A 13 -40.01 18.69 -24.64
CA LEU A 13 -38.93 17.71 -24.42
C LEU A 13 -38.23 18.03 -23.10
N VAL A 14 -38.53 17.26 -22.06
CA VAL A 14 -37.72 17.24 -20.84
C VAL A 14 -36.44 16.44 -21.15
N GLY A 15 -35.40 17.14 -21.55
CA GLY A 15 -34.06 16.58 -21.65
C GLY A 15 -33.56 16.26 -20.26
N GLY A 16 -33.65 15.00 -19.85
CA GLY A 16 -32.98 14.50 -18.66
C GLY A 16 -31.46 14.59 -18.85
N ALA A 17 -30.78 15.55 -18.18
CA ALA A 17 -29.34 15.55 -18.07
C ALA A 17 -28.97 14.31 -17.24
N VAL A 18 -28.41 13.30 -17.90
CA VAL A 18 -27.74 12.20 -17.22
C VAL A 18 -26.49 12.82 -16.59
N ALA A 19 -26.48 12.97 -15.25
CA ALA A 19 -25.27 13.37 -14.54
C ALA A 19 -24.22 12.29 -14.82
N GLU A 20 -23.16 12.66 -15.52
CA GLU A 20 -22.01 11.80 -15.74
C GLU A 20 -21.38 11.52 -14.38
N ASP A 21 -21.40 10.24 -13.97
CA ASP A 21 -20.78 9.79 -12.71
C ASP A 21 -19.25 9.89 -12.84
N THR A 22 -18.71 11.03 -12.44
CA THR A 22 -17.27 11.31 -12.45
C THR A 22 -16.54 10.65 -11.29
N ARG A 23 -16.97 9.47 -10.82
CA ARG A 23 -16.19 8.68 -9.87
C ARG A 23 -14.89 8.27 -10.55
N HIS A 24 -13.84 9.02 -10.30
CA HIS A 24 -12.49 8.71 -10.77
C HIS A 24 -12.02 7.41 -10.12
N THR A 25 -12.09 6.32 -10.85
CA THR A 25 -11.44 5.07 -10.46
C THR A 25 -9.96 5.21 -10.77
N ASN A 26 -9.12 5.41 -9.75
CA ASN A 26 -7.67 5.39 -9.94
C ASN A 26 -7.21 3.94 -10.14
N VAL A 27 -6.87 3.59 -11.36
CA VAL A 27 -6.24 2.31 -11.68
C VAL A 27 -4.73 2.51 -11.67
N ILE A 28 -4.02 1.76 -10.82
CA ILE A 28 -2.56 1.76 -10.77
C ILE A 28 -2.06 0.43 -11.31
N THR A 29 -1.51 0.45 -12.52
CA THR A 29 -0.89 -0.73 -13.14
C THR A 29 0.52 -0.96 -12.58
N PRO A 30 1.09 -2.16 -12.67
CA PRO A 30 2.42 -2.44 -12.11
C PRO A 30 3.52 -1.53 -12.64
N ASP A 31 3.47 -1.14 -13.91
CA ASP A 31 4.41 -0.23 -14.57
C ASP A 31 4.23 1.24 -14.18
N ALA A 32 3.05 1.61 -13.66
CA ALA A 32 2.78 2.96 -13.17
C ALA A 32 3.27 3.20 -11.73
N VAL A 33 3.71 2.15 -11.01
CA VAL A 33 4.19 2.26 -9.62
C VAL A 33 5.46 3.11 -9.56
N LYS A 34 5.44 4.17 -8.75
CA LYS A 34 6.58 5.08 -8.54
C LYS A 34 7.40 4.64 -7.33
N TRP A 35 8.48 3.93 -7.58
CA TRP A 35 9.37 3.44 -6.54
C TRP A 35 10.32 4.53 -6.06
N MET A 36 10.50 4.64 -4.74
CA MET A 36 11.39 5.60 -4.09
C MET A 36 12.20 4.90 -3.01
N ALA A 37 13.44 5.39 -2.77
CA ALA A 37 14.17 5.04 -1.57
C ALA A 37 13.50 5.70 -0.36
N ASN A 38 13.51 5.00 0.79
CA ASN A 38 13.10 5.57 2.07
C ASN A 38 14.30 5.58 3.02
N PRO A 39 14.72 6.73 3.55
CA PRO A 39 15.87 6.80 4.46
C PRO A 39 15.69 5.99 5.76
N ALA A 40 14.45 5.66 6.12
CA ALA A 40 14.16 4.81 7.26
C ALA A 40 14.30 3.30 6.96
N PHE A 41 14.60 2.92 5.71
CA PHE A 41 14.72 1.51 5.31
C PHE A 41 16.17 1.15 4.97
N PRO A 42 16.59 -0.10 5.16
CA PRO A 42 17.87 -0.59 4.69
C PRO A 42 18.07 -0.29 3.20
N LYS A 43 19.33 -0.01 2.85
CA LYS A 43 19.71 0.34 1.47
C LYS A 43 19.20 -0.69 0.46
N GLY A 44 18.56 -0.21 -0.61
CA GLY A 44 18.03 -1.04 -1.70
C GLY A 44 16.55 -1.40 -1.55
N ILE A 45 15.99 -1.38 -0.34
CA ILE A 45 14.55 -1.54 -0.16
C ILE A 45 13.86 -0.25 -0.60
N GLN A 46 12.87 -0.38 -1.50
CA GLN A 46 12.11 0.72 -2.06
C GLN A 46 10.66 0.68 -1.61
N ILE A 47 10.02 1.84 -1.60
CA ILE A 47 8.62 2.02 -1.23
C ILE A 47 7.88 2.79 -2.31
N ALA A 48 6.59 2.50 -2.46
CA ALA A 48 5.66 3.30 -3.26
C ALA A 48 4.34 3.43 -2.51
N THR A 49 3.87 4.66 -2.31
CA THR A 49 2.52 4.91 -1.77
C THR A 49 1.51 4.88 -2.91
N LEU A 50 0.53 3.99 -2.83
CA LEU A 50 -0.51 3.80 -3.83
C LEU A 50 -1.80 4.51 -3.46
N LEU A 51 -2.10 4.60 -2.16
CA LEU A 51 -3.29 5.24 -1.61
C LEU A 51 -2.95 5.91 -0.28
N GLY A 52 -3.56 7.04 -0.02
CA GLY A 52 -3.50 7.75 1.25
C GLY A 52 -2.20 8.51 1.47
N ASP A 53 -2.19 9.27 2.55
CA ASP A 53 -1.02 10.02 3.03
C ASP A 53 -0.52 9.38 4.34
N PRO A 54 0.69 8.78 4.36
CA PRO A 54 1.22 8.13 5.55
C PRO A 54 1.49 9.08 6.73
N THR A 55 1.40 10.38 6.54
CA THR A 55 1.57 11.37 7.62
C THR A 55 0.26 11.70 8.34
N LYS A 56 -0.89 11.29 7.78
CA LYS A 56 -2.22 11.63 8.28
C LYS A 56 -2.75 10.59 9.26
N THR A 57 -3.27 11.06 10.38
CA THR A 57 -3.96 10.21 11.36
C THR A 57 -5.33 9.77 10.83
N GLY A 58 -5.65 8.48 10.98
CA GLY A 58 -6.95 7.92 10.63
C GLY A 58 -7.16 7.66 9.14
N GLU A 59 -6.19 7.98 8.29
CA GLU A 59 -6.27 7.74 6.85
C GLU A 59 -5.88 6.30 6.51
N THR A 60 -6.62 5.69 5.60
CA THR A 60 -6.24 4.38 5.05
C THR A 60 -5.07 4.56 4.11
N VAL A 61 -3.98 3.86 4.38
CA VAL A 61 -2.75 3.88 3.59
C VAL A 61 -2.50 2.52 2.96
N VAL A 62 -2.18 2.53 1.66
CA VAL A 62 -1.71 1.35 0.93
C VAL A 62 -0.37 1.66 0.31
N GLN A 63 0.63 0.88 0.68
CA GLN A 63 1.99 1.01 0.16
C GLN A 63 2.46 -0.32 -0.41
N ARG A 64 3.41 -0.26 -1.36
CA ARG A 64 4.20 -1.42 -1.77
C ARG A 64 5.64 -1.23 -1.37
N LEU A 65 6.24 -2.32 -0.91
CA LEU A 65 7.66 -2.42 -0.59
C LEU A 65 8.31 -3.39 -1.57
N LYS A 66 9.45 -3.01 -2.12
CA LYS A 66 10.26 -3.85 -2.99
C LYS A 66 11.57 -4.18 -2.30
N PHE A 67 11.79 -5.44 -2.09
CA PHE A 67 12.99 -6.01 -1.47
C PHE A 67 13.93 -6.56 -2.54
N PRO A 68 15.17 -6.09 -2.65
CA PRO A 68 16.13 -6.72 -3.53
C PRO A 68 16.51 -8.12 -3.05
N PRO A 69 17.18 -8.92 -3.89
CA PRO A 69 17.73 -10.21 -3.47
C PRO A 69 18.64 -10.09 -2.25
N ASN A 70 18.62 -11.10 -1.38
CA ASN A 70 19.49 -11.22 -0.20
C ASN A 70 19.43 -10.03 0.75
N SER A 71 18.26 -9.40 0.84
CA SER A 71 18.03 -8.26 1.73
C SER A 71 17.35 -8.68 3.03
N THR A 72 17.48 -7.83 4.03
CA THR A 72 16.83 -8.02 5.34
C THR A 72 16.29 -6.68 5.83
N MET A 73 15.04 -6.68 6.29
CA MET A 73 14.47 -5.65 7.14
C MET A 73 14.67 -6.12 8.59
N PRO A 74 15.54 -5.50 9.37
CA PRO A 74 15.82 -5.91 10.76
C PRO A 74 14.59 -5.83 11.66
N PRO A 75 14.61 -6.43 12.85
CA PRO A 75 13.53 -6.36 13.82
C PRO A 75 13.12 -4.92 14.11
N HIS A 76 11.83 -4.65 13.92
CA HIS A 76 11.24 -3.34 14.06
C HIS A 76 9.78 -3.44 14.50
N THR A 77 9.21 -2.31 14.88
CA THR A 77 7.79 -2.16 15.23
C THR A 77 7.16 -1.01 14.47
N HIS A 78 5.83 -1.03 14.39
CA HIS A 78 5.04 0.07 13.85
C HIS A 78 4.03 0.60 14.89
N PRO A 79 3.63 1.87 14.86
CA PRO A 79 2.60 2.42 15.74
C PRO A 79 1.17 1.91 15.41
N TYR A 80 1.01 1.22 14.29
CA TYR A 80 -0.25 0.70 13.74
C TYR A 80 -0.20 -0.82 13.59
N SER A 81 -1.38 -1.43 13.41
CA SER A 81 -1.48 -2.80 12.91
C SER A 81 -1.36 -2.78 11.40
N GLU A 82 -0.59 -3.71 10.84
CA GLU A 82 -0.43 -3.82 9.40
C GLU A 82 -0.98 -5.14 8.86
N VAL A 83 -1.56 -5.06 7.65
CA VAL A 83 -1.92 -6.22 6.83
C VAL A 83 -0.94 -6.29 5.67
N VAL A 84 -0.23 -7.41 5.55
CA VAL A 84 0.80 -7.59 4.53
C VAL A 84 0.40 -8.71 3.57
N THR A 85 0.58 -8.48 2.27
CA THR A 85 0.32 -9.47 1.22
C THR A 85 1.53 -9.56 0.29
N VAL A 86 1.97 -10.78 -0.01
CA VAL A 86 3.00 -11.01 -1.03
C VAL A 86 2.40 -10.84 -2.42
N ILE A 87 2.91 -9.87 -3.18
CA ILE A 87 2.46 -9.60 -4.57
C ILE A 87 3.29 -10.41 -5.57
N SER A 88 4.62 -10.44 -5.39
CA SER A 88 5.52 -11.22 -6.25
C SER A 88 6.78 -11.62 -5.50
N GLY A 89 7.50 -12.60 -6.04
CA GLY A 89 8.68 -13.16 -5.40
C GLY A 89 8.36 -13.95 -4.14
N ASN A 90 9.39 -14.27 -3.35
CA ASN A 90 9.26 -15.04 -2.12
C ASN A 90 9.95 -14.30 -0.98
N ILE A 91 9.34 -14.29 0.21
CA ILE A 91 9.84 -13.55 1.36
C ILE A 91 9.65 -14.34 2.65
N GLY A 92 10.64 -14.34 3.52
CA GLY A 92 10.52 -14.83 4.88
C GLY A 92 10.11 -13.69 5.81
N THR A 93 9.33 -14.01 6.82
CA THR A 93 8.99 -13.10 7.91
C THR A 93 8.77 -13.87 9.19
N ASN A 94 9.11 -13.25 10.33
CA ASN A 94 8.86 -13.82 11.64
C ASN A 94 8.67 -12.70 12.68
N SER A 95 8.07 -13.11 13.80
CA SER A 95 7.92 -12.28 15.00
C SER A 95 9.17 -12.37 15.87
N GLY A 96 9.46 -11.31 16.60
CA GLY A 96 10.49 -11.28 17.64
C GLY A 96 11.54 -10.20 17.42
N GLU A 97 12.39 -10.08 18.41
CA GLU A 97 13.46 -9.06 18.48
C GLU A 97 14.80 -9.53 17.93
N LYS A 98 14.92 -10.82 17.61
CA LYS A 98 16.13 -11.42 17.02
C LYS A 98 15.84 -11.93 15.63
N PRO A 99 16.65 -11.58 14.62
CA PRO A 99 16.41 -11.95 13.23
C PRO A 99 16.82 -13.39 12.92
N GLU A 100 16.12 -14.35 13.47
CA GLU A 100 16.31 -15.76 13.15
C GLU A 100 15.59 -16.10 11.85
N LYS A 101 16.34 -16.35 10.77
CA LYS A 101 15.77 -16.72 9.46
C LYS A 101 15.33 -18.19 9.43
N VAL A 102 14.33 -18.51 10.27
CA VAL A 102 13.77 -19.85 10.35
C VAL A 102 12.45 -19.96 9.60
N GLY A 103 12.19 -21.12 9.03
CA GLY A 103 11.01 -21.38 8.22
C GLY A 103 11.24 -21.17 6.71
N GLY A 104 10.23 -21.50 5.94
CA GLY A 104 10.24 -21.32 4.49
C GLY A 104 9.90 -19.90 4.06
N LEU A 105 10.21 -19.57 2.80
CA LEU A 105 9.77 -18.31 2.20
C LEU A 105 8.31 -18.41 1.80
N LEU A 106 7.53 -17.39 2.11
CA LEU A 106 6.13 -17.25 1.71
C LEU A 106 6.04 -16.87 0.24
N GLN A 107 5.08 -17.46 -0.47
CA GLN A 107 4.83 -17.29 -1.90
C GLN A 107 3.82 -16.16 -2.18
N PRO A 108 3.71 -15.68 -3.44
CA PRO A 108 2.68 -14.74 -3.86
C PRO A 108 1.27 -15.21 -3.47
N GLY A 109 0.45 -14.29 -2.96
CA GLY A 109 -0.88 -14.56 -2.40
C GLY A 109 -0.87 -14.86 -0.90
N SER A 110 0.28 -15.14 -0.29
CA SER A 110 0.37 -15.26 1.18
C SER A 110 0.06 -13.92 1.85
N MET A 111 -0.62 -13.98 3.00
CA MET A 111 -1.02 -12.80 3.76
C MET A 111 -0.85 -13.06 5.26
N TRP A 112 -0.48 -12.01 6.00
CA TRP A 112 -0.42 -12.01 7.47
C TRP A 112 -0.75 -10.66 8.05
N VAL A 113 -0.95 -10.63 9.36
CA VAL A 113 -1.24 -9.41 10.11
C VAL A 113 -0.28 -9.32 11.30
N TYR A 114 0.35 -8.17 11.47
CA TYR A 114 1.07 -7.84 12.70
C TYR A 114 0.32 -6.75 13.46
N PRO A 115 0.02 -6.97 14.76
CA PRO A 115 -0.56 -5.92 15.59
C PRO A 115 0.40 -4.73 15.77
N ALA A 116 -0.14 -3.58 16.12
CA ALA A 116 0.65 -2.42 16.52
C ALA A 116 1.68 -2.78 17.62
N LYS A 117 2.89 -2.23 17.52
CA LYS A 117 4.00 -2.45 18.46
C LYS A 117 4.51 -3.91 18.53
N HIS A 118 4.07 -4.77 17.65
CA HIS A 118 4.58 -6.14 17.56
C HIS A 118 5.92 -6.17 16.82
N ALA A 119 6.98 -6.64 17.49
CA ALA A 119 8.31 -6.75 16.90
C ALA A 119 8.33 -7.86 15.83
N HIS A 120 8.81 -7.54 14.64
CA HIS A 120 8.89 -8.46 13.50
C HIS A 120 10.01 -8.05 12.55
N TYR A 121 10.37 -8.94 11.64
CA TYR A 121 11.41 -8.75 10.63
C TYR A 121 11.09 -9.55 9.37
N ALA A 122 11.76 -9.20 8.26
CA ALA A 122 11.55 -9.87 6.97
C ALA A 122 12.88 -10.01 6.21
N TRP A 123 12.96 -11.03 5.33
CA TRP A 123 14.14 -11.25 4.49
C TRP A 123 13.78 -11.89 3.15
N THR A 124 14.57 -11.60 2.13
CA THR A 124 14.52 -12.31 0.84
C THR A 124 15.63 -13.34 0.72
N GLY A 125 15.41 -14.34 -0.13
CA GLY A 125 16.45 -15.21 -0.65
C GLY A 125 17.17 -14.56 -1.83
N ASP A 126 17.53 -15.35 -2.82
CA ASP A 126 18.25 -14.94 -4.03
C ASP A 126 17.39 -14.22 -5.08
N GLY A 127 16.09 -14.09 -4.83
CA GLY A 127 15.13 -13.36 -5.67
C GLY A 127 14.62 -12.06 -5.03
N GLU A 128 14.16 -11.13 -5.89
CA GLU A 128 13.41 -9.94 -5.47
C GLU A 128 12.02 -10.33 -4.95
N ALA A 129 11.47 -9.58 -4.00
CA ALA A 129 10.08 -9.72 -3.59
C ALA A 129 9.37 -8.36 -3.51
N VAL A 130 8.08 -8.36 -3.81
CA VAL A 130 7.21 -7.20 -3.65
C VAL A 130 6.09 -7.54 -2.68
N LEU A 131 5.95 -6.72 -1.65
CA LEU A 131 4.87 -6.77 -0.68
C LEU A 131 3.90 -5.63 -0.88
N GLN A 132 2.63 -5.83 -0.55
CA GLN A 132 1.68 -4.75 -0.32
C GLN A 132 1.35 -4.70 1.16
N VAL A 133 1.47 -3.51 1.75
CA VAL A 133 1.19 -3.23 3.16
C VAL A 133 0.03 -2.26 3.25
N GLN A 134 -0.94 -2.56 4.13
CA GLN A 134 -2.12 -1.75 4.38
C GLN A 134 -2.22 -1.47 5.88
N TYR A 135 -2.49 -0.21 6.23
CA TYR A 135 -2.64 0.22 7.61
C TYR A 135 -3.46 1.51 7.70
N THR A 136 -3.81 1.88 8.94
CA THR A 136 -4.39 3.19 9.24
C THR A 136 -3.30 4.09 9.82
N GLY A 137 -3.05 5.24 9.18
CA GLY A 137 -2.01 6.20 9.57
C GLY A 137 -2.21 6.80 10.97
N PRO A 138 -1.16 7.42 11.51
CA PRO A 138 0.08 7.77 10.85
C PRO A 138 1.04 6.57 10.72
N GLY A 139 1.85 6.59 9.65
CA GLY A 139 2.94 5.66 9.45
C GLY A 139 4.07 5.84 10.44
N GLY A 140 5.01 4.88 10.44
CA GLY A 140 6.21 4.95 11.28
C GLY A 140 6.89 3.60 11.40
N ILE A 141 8.20 3.62 11.65
CA ILE A 141 9.02 2.44 11.92
C ILE A 141 10.00 2.78 13.04
N GLU A 142 10.10 1.89 14.02
CA GLU A 142 11.06 1.94 15.11
C GLU A 142 11.85 0.63 15.15
N TYR A 143 13.17 0.70 15.02
CA TYR A 143 14.03 -0.48 15.09
C TYR A 143 14.24 -0.91 16.54
N VAL A 144 14.13 -2.23 16.77
CA VAL A 144 14.37 -2.82 18.10
C VAL A 144 15.80 -2.54 18.55
N ASN A 145 16.80 -2.81 17.69
CA ASN A 145 18.16 -2.41 17.91
C ASN A 145 18.42 -1.05 17.23
N PRO A 146 18.70 0.03 17.98
CA PRO A 146 18.98 1.35 17.41
C PRO A 146 20.14 1.40 16.40
N ALA A 147 21.06 0.43 16.43
CA ALA A 147 22.17 0.34 15.47
C ALA A 147 21.71 -0.11 14.08
N ASP A 148 20.53 -0.73 13.96
CA ASP A 148 19.95 -1.17 12.71
C ASP A 148 19.16 -0.04 11.99
N ASP A 149 18.99 1.11 12.65
CA ASP A 149 18.30 2.26 12.08
C ASP A 149 19.20 3.01 11.08
N PRO A 150 18.89 2.96 9.77
CA PRO A 150 19.75 3.57 8.75
C PRO A 150 19.87 5.09 8.90
N ARG A 151 18.94 5.73 9.61
CA ARG A 151 18.95 7.19 9.85
C ARG A 151 20.01 7.63 10.85
N LYS A 152 20.53 6.71 11.67
CA LYS A 152 21.51 7.02 12.74
C LYS A 152 22.96 6.88 12.31
N GLY A 153 23.21 6.33 11.13
CA GLY A 153 24.57 6.13 10.60
C GLY A 153 24.94 7.08 9.46
N GLN A 154 24.17 8.18 9.29
CA GLN A 154 24.45 9.22 8.28
C GLN A 154 25.08 10.44 8.92
#